data_59e2a23734ffd62007fb95fb0162da2e
#
_entry.id   59e2a23734ffd62007fb95fb0162da2e
#
_cell.length_a   1.000
_cell.length_b   1.000
_cell.length_c   1.000
_cell.angle_alpha   90.00
_cell.angle_beta   90.00
_cell.angle_gamma   90.00
#
_symmetry.space_group_name_H-M   'P 1'
#
loop_
_entity.id
_entity.type
_entity.pdbx_description
1 polymer ?
#
loop_
_entity_poly.entity_id
_entity_poly.type
_entity_poly.pdbx_seq_one_letter_code
_entity_poly.pdbx_strand_id
1 'polypeptide(L)'
;VSLVSPLGLAQTGQGHASQSPASQSPASHALASEPAACRNVRFADIGWTDVTATTGFASHLLRQQGYTPQVTVLSVPVTFAALRNRDIDVFLGNWMPSMQADRQPYLDDGSVQIVGANMPDARYTLAVPAYLHEQGLRDFADIAKFAVPLQRKMYGIEPGNDGNRLILDMIKKNAFGLGGFKIVESSEAGMVSQVVRAVP
;
A
#
# COMPACT_ATOMS: atom_id res chain seq x y z
N VAL A 1 9.37 69.24 -33.09
CA VAL A 1 9.77 70.60 -32.67
C VAL A 1 10.36 70.49 -31.27
N SER A 2 11.68 70.66 -31.22
CA SER A 2 12.54 71.37 -30.24
C SER A 2 12.51 70.98 -28.76
N LEU A 3 13.59 70.40 -28.25
CA LEU A 3 14.64 70.94 -27.36
C LEU A 3 14.17 71.34 -25.95
N VAL A 4 14.78 70.85 -24.85
CA VAL A 4 16.09 71.26 -24.24
C VAL A 4 16.31 70.35 -22.99
N SER A 5 17.53 69.84 -22.77
CA SER A 5 18.09 69.42 -21.48
C SER A 5 18.39 70.56 -20.53
N PRO A 6 18.47 70.29 -19.21
CA PRO A 6 19.81 70.47 -18.64
C PRO A 6 20.21 69.35 -17.63
N LEU A 7 21.52 69.26 -17.48
CA LEU A 7 22.27 68.47 -16.49
C LEU A 7 21.91 68.85 -15.04
N GLY A 8 21.93 67.83 -14.16
CA GLY A 8 21.85 68.02 -12.71
C GLY A 8 22.39 66.83 -11.94
N LEU A 9 23.68 66.89 -11.60
CA LEU A 9 24.39 66.39 -10.40
C LEU A 9 24.06 64.94 -9.85
N ALA A 10 25.11 64.14 -9.86
CA ALA A 10 25.25 62.89 -9.15
C ALA A 10 24.98 62.98 -7.63
N GLN A 11 24.16 62.14 -7.08
CA GLN A 11 24.20 61.77 -5.68
C GLN A 11 24.45 60.29 -5.58
N THR A 12 25.60 59.93 -4.99
CA THR A 12 25.96 58.57 -4.55
C THR A 12 25.08 58.16 -3.37
N GLY A 13 23.99 57.44 -3.65
CA GLY A 13 23.17 56.79 -2.64
C GLY A 13 23.66 55.34 -2.46
N GLN A 14 24.25 55.05 -1.31
CA GLN A 14 24.53 53.65 -0.88
C GLN A 14 23.21 52.90 -0.79
N GLY A 15 22.98 51.98 -1.72
CA GLY A 15 21.86 51.06 -1.66
C GLY A 15 22.08 50.04 -0.55
N HIS A 16 21.36 50.20 0.55
CA HIS A 16 21.13 49.11 1.50
C HIS A 16 20.33 48.03 0.77
N ALA A 17 21.00 46.92 0.44
CA ALA A 17 20.32 45.71 0.02
C ALA A 17 19.50 45.21 1.20
N SER A 18 18.20 45.50 1.22
CA SER A 18 17.25 44.85 2.07
C SER A 18 17.16 43.39 1.63
N GLN A 19 17.85 42.52 2.35
CA GLN A 19 17.62 41.07 2.27
C GLN A 19 16.22 40.83 2.79
N SER A 20 15.27 40.57 1.89
CA SER A 20 13.98 40.02 2.26
C SER A 20 14.22 38.71 3.01
N PRO A 21 13.64 38.53 4.19
CA PRO A 21 13.72 37.23 4.88
C PRO A 21 13.10 36.19 3.95
N ALA A 22 13.89 35.18 3.57
CA ALA A 22 13.41 34.04 2.83
C ALA A 22 12.20 33.48 3.59
N SER A 23 11.03 33.49 2.96
CA SER A 23 9.80 32.93 3.50
C SER A 23 10.03 31.43 3.72
N GLN A 24 10.34 31.04 4.95
CA GLN A 24 10.49 29.65 5.31
C GLN A 24 9.11 28.99 5.23
N SER A 25 8.98 27.93 4.45
CA SER A 25 7.75 27.16 4.33
C SER A 25 7.28 26.68 5.70
N PRO A 26 5.97 26.73 6.02
CA PRO A 26 5.44 26.26 7.32
C PRO A 26 5.84 24.82 7.66
N ALA A 27 6.07 23.97 6.66
CA ALA A 27 6.58 22.62 6.83
C ALA A 27 8.00 22.57 7.44
N SER A 28 8.89 23.51 7.07
CA SER A 28 10.25 23.58 7.62
C SER A 28 10.27 23.97 9.11
N HIS A 29 9.29 24.75 9.56
CA HIS A 29 9.16 25.11 10.99
C HIS A 29 8.64 23.93 11.82
N ALA A 30 7.70 23.12 11.30
CA ALA A 30 7.19 21.95 12.01
C ALA A 30 8.30 20.92 12.28
N LEU A 31 9.13 20.63 11.27
CA LEU A 31 10.24 19.68 11.40
C LEU A 31 11.37 20.15 12.35
N ALA A 32 11.57 21.46 12.47
CA ALA A 32 12.60 22.01 13.38
C ALA A 32 12.24 21.78 14.86
N SER A 33 10.95 21.58 15.18
CA SER A 33 10.45 21.35 16.53
C SER A 33 10.30 19.86 16.90
N GLU A 34 10.36 18.95 15.89
CA GLU A 34 10.21 17.50 16.15
C GLU A 34 11.52 16.86 16.61
N PRO A 35 11.45 15.90 17.57
CA PRO A 35 12.59 15.09 17.93
C PRO A 35 13.17 14.36 16.70
N ALA A 36 14.50 14.27 16.62
CA ALA A 36 15.18 13.62 15.49
C ALA A 36 14.72 12.16 15.28
N ALA A 37 14.32 11.46 16.35
CA ALA A 37 13.79 10.11 16.30
C ALA A 37 12.45 10.03 15.52
N CYS A 38 11.62 11.07 15.57
CA CYS A 38 10.33 11.11 14.86
C CYS A 38 10.49 11.34 13.35
N ARG A 39 11.68 11.72 12.87
CA ARG A 39 11.96 11.89 11.44
C ARG A 39 12.13 10.58 10.68
N ASN A 40 12.47 9.50 11.39
CA ASN A 40 12.54 8.17 10.80
C ASN A 40 11.14 7.55 10.83
N VAL A 41 10.60 7.20 9.66
CA VAL A 41 9.28 6.54 9.55
C VAL A 41 9.48 5.18 8.91
N ARG A 42 9.20 4.12 9.66
CA ARG A 42 9.42 2.73 9.23
C ARG A 42 8.10 2.15 8.72
N PHE A 43 8.07 1.82 7.43
CA PHE A 43 6.93 1.21 6.77
C PHE A 43 7.12 -0.30 6.64
N ALA A 44 6.04 -1.06 6.83
CA ALA A 44 5.94 -2.40 6.30
C ALA A 44 5.42 -2.36 4.86
N ASP A 45 6.02 -3.17 4.00
CA ASP A 45 5.50 -3.56 2.69
C ASP A 45 5.34 -5.09 2.69
N ILE A 46 4.37 -5.62 1.94
CA ILE A 46 4.14 -7.07 1.85
C ILE A 46 4.54 -7.61 0.47
N GLY A 47 5.03 -6.73 -0.40
CA GLY A 47 5.41 -7.07 -1.78
C GLY A 47 4.21 -7.22 -2.72
N TRP A 48 3.02 -6.71 -2.34
CA TRP A 48 1.88 -6.60 -3.24
C TRP A 48 1.99 -5.30 -4.02
N THR A 49 1.62 -5.36 -5.30
CA THR A 49 1.81 -4.24 -6.24
C THR A 49 1.14 -2.95 -5.76
N ASP A 50 -0.06 -3.03 -5.23
CA ASP A 50 -0.81 -1.88 -4.69
C ASP A 50 -0.18 -1.30 -3.43
N VAL A 51 0.23 -2.15 -2.49
CA VAL A 51 0.85 -1.73 -1.23
C VAL A 51 2.23 -1.13 -1.48
N THR A 52 3.04 -1.75 -2.35
CA THR A 52 4.35 -1.23 -2.76
C THR A 52 4.22 0.15 -3.41
N ALA A 53 3.23 0.33 -4.31
CA ALA A 53 2.98 1.61 -4.96
C ALA A 53 2.53 2.68 -3.95
N THR A 54 1.58 2.35 -3.07
CA THR A 54 1.06 3.26 -2.05
C THR A 54 2.14 3.65 -1.03
N THR A 55 2.94 2.68 -0.57
CA THR A 55 4.06 2.91 0.35
C THR A 55 5.16 3.75 -0.29
N GLY A 56 5.46 3.49 -1.58
CA GLY A 56 6.40 4.28 -2.35
C GLY A 56 5.96 5.74 -2.51
N PHE A 57 4.69 5.96 -2.80
CA PHE A 57 4.11 7.31 -2.90
C PHE A 57 4.14 8.06 -1.55
N ALA A 58 3.68 7.42 -0.48
CA ALA A 58 3.73 8.01 0.87
C ALA A 58 5.18 8.35 1.28
N SER A 59 6.11 7.43 1.01
CA SER A 59 7.54 7.64 1.27
C SER A 59 8.10 8.82 0.47
N HIS A 60 7.67 8.99 -0.78
CA HIS A 60 8.09 10.13 -1.60
C HIS A 60 7.63 11.46 -0.99
N LEU A 61 6.36 11.55 -0.60
CA LEU A 61 5.81 12.76 0.02
C LEU A 61 6.51 13.10 1.34
N LEU A 62 6.77 12.10 2.18
CA LEU A 62 7.47 12.29 3.44
C LEU A 62 8.90 12.80 3.25
N ARG A 63 9.64 12.27 2.25
CA ARG A 63 10.99 12.79 1.92
C ARG A 63 10.97 14.26 1.54
N GLN A 64 9.97 14.70 0.77
CA GLN A 64 9.84 16.12 0.42
C GLN A 64 9.58 17.01 1.64
N GLN A 65 9.00 16.45 2.69
CA GLN A 65 8.77 17.14 3.96
C GLN A 65 9.94 16.98 4.95
N GLY A 66 11.06 16.35 4.55
CA GLY A 66 12.27 16.21 5.37
C GLY A 66 12.29 14.99 6.29
N TYR A 67 11.33 14.06 6.17
CA TYR A 67 11.37 12.77 6.86
C TYR A 67 12.29 11.77 6.15
N THR A 68 12.67 10.72 6.88
CA THR A 68 13.51 9.62 6.38
C THR A 68 12.71 8.32 6.41
N PRO A 69 11.88 8.04 5.40
CA PRO A 69 11.13 6.80 5.35
C PRO A 69 12.04 5.61 5.03
N GLN A 70 11.84 4.52 5.74
CA GLN A 70 12.47 3.22 5.55
C GLN A 70 11.37 2.19 5.26
N VAL A 71 11.59 1.30 4.31
CA VAL A 71 10.62 0.27 3.93
C VAL A 71 11.22 -1.10 4.14
N THR A 72 10.49 -1.97 4.86
CA THR A 72 10.88 -3.36 5.10
C THR A 72 9.78 -4.28 4.58
N VAL A 73 10.16 -5.29 3.77
CA VAL A 73 9.21 -6.29 3.25
C VAL A 73 9.02 -7.37 4.30
N LEU A 74 7.75 -7.58 4.71
CA LEU A 74 7.36 -8.53 5.76
C LEU A 74 6.12 -9.31 5.31
N SER A 75 5.81 -10.44 5.95
CA SER A 75 4.49 -11.08 5.79
C SER A 75 3.44 -10.39 6.65
N VAL A 76 2.14 -10.59 6.35
CA VAL A 76 1.04 -9.98 7.12
C VAL A 76 1.14 -10.25 8.62
N PRO A 77 1.31 -11.49 9.10
CA PRO A 77 1.42 -11.75 10.54
C PRO A 77 2.64 -11.09 11.19
N VAL A 78 3.78 -11.07 10.48
CA VAL A 78 5.01 -10.44 10.97
C VAL A 78 4.86 -8.92 11.03
N THR A 79 4.14 -8.32 10.08
CA THR A 79 3.85 -6.88 10.07
C THR A 79 3.11 -6.43 11.32
N PHE A 80 2.03 -7.12 11.70
CA PHE A 80 1.27 -6.76 12.91
C PHE A 80 2.09 -6.97 14.19
N ALA A 81 2.89 -8.05 14.26
CA ALA A 81 3.80 -8.25 15.38
C ALA A 81 4.87 -7.14 15.47
N ALA A 82 5.44 -6.73 14.34
CA ALA A 82 6.42 -5.65 14.26
C ALA A 82 5.84 -4.28 14.63
N LEU A 83 4.59 -4.00 14.25
CA LEU A 83 3.86 -2.80 14.70
C LEU A 83 3.70 -2.79 16.21
N ARG A 84 3.26 -3.89 16.82
CA ARG A 84 3.14 -4.01 18.29
C ARG A 84 4.47 -3.80 19.00
N ASN A 85 5.55 -4.37 18.46
CA ASN A 85 6.89 -4.25 19.01
C ASN A 85 7.54 -2.88 18.76
N ARG A 86 6.89 -2.03 17.96
CA ARG A 86 7.44 -0.74 17.52
C ARG A 86 8.70 -0.87 16.65
N ASP A 87 8.84 -1.96 15.91
CA ASP A 87 9.87 -2.15 14.89
C ASP A 87 9.45 -1.50 13.57
N ILE A 88 8.15 -1.39 13.33
CA ILE A 88 7.48 -0.70 12.22
C ILE A 88 6.53 0.34 12.80
N ASP A 89 6.37 1.46 12.10
CA ASP A 89 5.50 2.57 12.51
C ASP A 89 4.20 2.61 11.70
N VAL A 90 4.25 2.24 10.41
CA VAL A 90 3.12 2.40 9.48
C VAL A 90 2.97 1.17 8.58
N PHE A 91 1.72 0.76 8.39
CA PHE A 91 1.33 -0.24 7.40
C PHE A 91 0.13 0.27 6.60
N LEU A 92 0.25 0.33 5.26
CA LEU A 92 -0.74 0.88 4.35
C LEU A 92 -1.57 -0.18 3.62
N GLY A 93 -1.32 -1.46 3.88
CA GLY A 93 -1.93 -2.59 3.18
C GLY A 93 -2.95 -3.39 4.01
N ASN A 94 -3.62 -2.78 5.00
CA ASN A 94 -4.61 -3.49 5.81
C ASN A 94 -5.94 -3.65 5.05
N TRP A 95 -6.08 -4.73 4.28
CA TRP A 95 -7.27 -5.06 3.50
C TRP A 95 -8.44 -5.54 4.38
N MET A 96 -9.55 -4.79 4.34
CA MET A 96 -10.74 -5.11 5.13
C MET A 96 -11.91 -5.57 4.26
N PRO A 97 -12.72 -6.52 4.71
CA PRO A 97 -12.73 -7.18 6.05
C PRO A 97 -11.82 -8.40 6.20
N SER A 98 -11.08 -8.83 5.17
CA SER A 98 -10.33 -10.10 5.16
C SER A 98 -9.27 -10.19 6.26
N MET A 99 -8.60 -9.07 6.58
CA MET A 99 -7.60 -8.98 7.66
C MET A 99 -8.19 -8.68 9.05
N GLN A 100 -9.51 -8.78 9.25
CA GLN A 100 -10.10 -8.51 10.56
C GLN A 100 -9.49 -9.35 11.67
N ALA A 101 -9.30 -10.65 11.42
CA ALA A 101 -8.73 -11.56 12.40
C ALA A 101 -7.25 -11.28 12.71
N ASP A 102 -6.50 -10.77 11.72
CA ASP A 102 -5.08 -10.46 11.88
C ASP A 102 -4.86 -9.23 12.74
N ARG A 103 -5.66 -8.18 12.54
CA ARG A 103 -5.48 -6.90 13.24
C ARG A 103 -6.15 -6.82 14.59
N GLN A 104 -7.27 -7.56 14.80
CA GLN A 104 -8.13 -7.37 15.97
C GLN A 104 -7.40 -7.49 17.30
N PRO A 105 -6.52 -8.50 17.54
CA PRO A 105 -5.80 -8.60 18.80
C PRO A 105 -4.96 -7.37 19.16
N TYR A 106 -4.41 -6.69 18.14
CA TYR A 106 -3.56 -5.50 18.30
C TYR A 106 -4.35 -4.21 18.48
N LEU A 107 -5.60 -4.18 18.02
CA LEU A 107 -6.53 -3.10 18.34
C LEU A 107 -7.05 -3.24 19.78
N ASP A 108 -7.35 -4.47 20.21
CA ASP A 108 -7.90 -4.77 21.52
C ASP A 108 -6.88 -4.48 22.64
N ASP A 109 -5.59 -4.75 22.40
CA ASP A 109 -4.51 -4.43 23.35
C ASP A 109 -3.99 -2.98 23.22
N GLY A 110 -4.51 -2.21 22.26
CA GLY A 110 -4.14 -0.82 22.04
C GLY A 110 -2.75 -0.60 21.45
N SER A 111 -2.06 -1.66 21.00
CA SER A 111 -0.72 -1.57 20.43
C SER A 111 -0.69 -1.00 19.02
N VAL A 112 -1.80 -1.09 18.29
CA VAL A 112 -2.00 -0.57 16.93
C VAL A 112 -3.23 0.32 16.89
N GLN A 113 -3.15 1.40 16.12
CA GLN A 113 -4.25 2.34 15.90
C GLN A 113 -4.56 2.46 14.41
N ILE A 114 -5.86 2.54 14.07
CA ILE A 114 -6.31 2.86 12.71
C ILE A 114 -6.30 4.37 12.54
N VAL A 115 -5.56 4.86 11.54
CA VAL A 115 -5.49 6.29 11.21
C VAL A 115 -6.60 6.69 10.23
N GLY A 116 -6.88 5.84 9.24
CA GLY A 116 -7.90 6.08 8.24
C GLY A 116 -7.85 5.08 7.10
N ALA A 117 -8.80 5.18 6.17
CA ALA A 117 -8.80 4.41 4.93
C ALA A 117 -8.06 5.20 3.84
N ASN A 118 -7.07 4.58 3.22
CA ASN A 118 -6.31 5.15 2.11
C ASN A 118 -6.90 4.80 0.73
N MET A 119 -7.73 3.75 0.65
CA MET A 119 -8.39 3.30 -0.58
C MET A 119 -9.82 2.84 -0.24
N PRO A 120 -10.81 3.74 -0.29
CA PRO A 120 -12.20 3.36 -0.09
C PRO A 120 -12.71 2.53 -1.28
N ASP A 121 -13.75 1.73 -1.05
CA ASP A 121 -14.45 0.92 -2.07
C ASP A 121 -13.58 -0.16 -2.76
N ALA A 122 -12.42 -0.48 -2.22
CA ALA A 122 -11.61 -1.60 -2.69
C ALA A 122 -12.38 -2.92 -2.54
N ARG A 123 -12.25 -3.81 -3.54
CA ARG A 123 -12.92 -5.12 -3.55
C ARG A 123 -11.90 -6.23 -3.67
N TYR A 124 -12.13 -7.31 -2.94
CA TYR A 124 -11.29 -8.49 -2.96
C TYR A 124 -12.13 -9.71 -3.37
N THR A 125 -11.76 -10.37 -4.46
CA THR A 125 -12.48 -11.54 -5.00
C THR A 125 -11.54 -12.42 -5.82
N LEU A 126 -12.03 -13.60 -6.23
CA LEU A 126 -11.33 -14.43 -7.21
C LEU A 126 -11.46 -13.83 -8.60
N ALA A 127 -10.39 -13.91 -9.38
CA ALA A 127 -10.38 -13.60 -10.81
C ALA A 127 -10.39 -14.89 -11.62
N VAL A 128 -11.06 -14.86 -12.79
CA VAL A 128 -11.12 -15.97 -13.73
C VAL A 128 -10.80 -15.48 -15.14
N PRO A 129 -10.26 -16.33 -16.04
CA PRO A 129 -10.09 -15.98 -17.43
C PRO A 129 -11.42 -15.61 -18.11
N ALA A 130 -11.39 -14.62 -19.00
CA ALA A 130 -12.59 -14.14 -19.68
C ALA A 130 -13.39 -15.24 -20.39
N TYR A 131 -12.70 -16.16 -21.05
CA TYR A 131 -13.36 -17.26 -21.75
C TYR A 131 -14.14 -18.21 -20.80
N LEU A 132 -13.68 -18.42 -19.56
CA LEU A 132 -14.44 -19.20 -18.56
C LEU A 132 -15.64 -18.40 -18.04
N HIS A 133 -15.50 -17.12 -17.87
CA HIS A 133 -16.62 -16.24 -17.52
C HIS A 133 -17.72 -16.26 -18.59
N GLU A 134 -17.35 -16.20 -19.86
CA GLU A 134 -18.27 -16.30 -21.00
C GLU A 134 -18.99 -17.68 -21.04
N GLN A 135 -18.30 -18.74 -20.63
CA GLN A 135 -18.86 -20.09 -20.51
C GLN A 135 -19.74 -20.28 -19.26
N GLY A 136 -19.88 -19.27 -18.41
CA GLY A 136 -20.79 -19.27 -17.27
C GLY A 136 -20.14 -19.38 -15.89
N LEU A 137 -18.82 -19.25 -15.77
CA LEU A 137 -18.15 -19.15 -14.47
C LEU A 137 -18.24 -17.71 -13.97
N ARG A 138 -19.31 -17.37 -13.25
CA ARG A 138 -19.62 -15.98 -12.86
C ARG A 138 -19.60 -15.73 -11.37
N ASP A 139 -19.81 -16.77 -10.56
CA ASP A 139 -19.78 -16.67 -9.11
C ASP A 139 -19.18 -17.93 -8.47
N PHE A 140 -19.06 -17.93 -7.13
CA PHE A 140 -18.48 -19.03 -6.37
C PHE A 140 -19.23 -20.35 -6.55
N ALA A 141 -20.56 -20.33 -6.73
CA ALA A 141 -21.38 -21.52 -6.92
C ALA A 141 -21.11 -22.22 -8.27
N ASP A 142 -20.53 -21.52 -9.21
CA ASP A 142 -20.19 -22.09 -10.52
C ASP A 142 -18.85 -22.81 -10.53
N ILE A 143 -17.92 -22.49 -9.62
CA ILE A 143 -16.52 -22.96 -9.66
C ILE A 143 -16.46 -24.51 -9.75
N ALA A 144 -17.29 -25.21 -8.98
CA ALA A 144 -17.29 -26.67 -8.99
C ALA A 144 -17.65 -27.27 -10.36
N LYS A 145 -18.47 -26.58 -11.16
CA LYS A 145 -18.85 -27.01 -12.52
C LYS A 145 -17.64 -26.99 -13.47
N PHE A 146 -16.68 -26.15 -13.18
CA PHE A 146 -15.43 -25.96 -13.95
C PHE A 146 -14.22 -26.68 -13.33
N ALA A 147 -14.43 -27.62 -12.43
CA ALA A 147 -13.37 -28.33 -11.71
C ALA A 147 -12.34 -28.98 -12.65
N VAL A 148 -12.77 -29.54 -13.78
CA VAL A 148 -11.88 -30.20 -14.76
C VAL A 148 -11.02 -29.19 -15.51
N PRO A 149 -11.58 -28.17 -16.22
CA PRO A 149 -10.75 -27.19 -16.89
C PRO A 149 -9.85 -26.38 -15.94
N LEU A 150 -10.29 -26.14 -14.70
CA LEU A 150 -9.47 -25.51 -13.66
C LEU A 150 -8.45 -26.47 -13.02
N GLN A 151 -8.42 -27.75 -13.40
CA GLN A 151 -7.55 -28.78 -12.80
C GLN A 151 -7.70 -28.84 -11.26
N ARG A 152 -8.84 -28.42 -10.72
CA ARG A 152 -9.09 -28.26 -9.28
C ARG A 152 -8.02 -27.41 -8.57
N LYS A 153 -7.47 -26.40 -9.22
CA LYS A 153 -6.44 -25.51 -8.68
C LYS A 153 -6.96 -24.09 -8.59
N MET A 154 -6.56 -23.41 -7.54
CA MET A 154 -6.65 -21.97 -7.36
C MET A 154 -5.25 -21.44 -7.10
N TYR A 155 -4.85 -20.44 -7.80
CA TYR A 155 -3.55 -19.80 -7.60
C TYR A 155 -3.71 -18.73 -6.54
N GLY A 156 -3.06 -18.92 -5.42
CA GLY A 156 -3.05 -18.00 -4.28
C GLY A 156 -1.73 -17.25 -4.18
N ILE A 157 -1.68 -16.31 -3.28
CA ILE A 157 -0.49 -15.53 -2.97
C ILE A 157 0.31 -16.16 -1.82
N GLU A 158 1.10 -15.43 -1.08
CA GLU A 158 2.04 -15.99 -0.11
C GLU A 158 1.35 -16.78 1.02
N PRO A 159 2.01 -17.82 1.56
CA PRO A 159 1.49 -18.58 2.69
C PRO A 159 1.18 -17.68 3.90
N GLY A 160 0.05 -17.96 4.56
CA GLY A 160 -0.43 -17.18 5.69
C GLY A 160 -1.24 -15.94 5.31
N ASN A 161 -1.43 -15.68 4.03
CA ASN A 161 -2.30 -14.63 3.53
C ASN A 161 -3.75 -14.84 3.97
N ASP A 162 -4.44 -13.75 4.29
CA ASP A 162 -5.83 -13.75 4.74
C ASP A 162 -6.80 -14.29 3.67
N GLY A 163 -6.63 -13.93 2.40
CA GLY A 163 -7.42 -14.45 1.28
C GLY A 163 -7.23 -15.94 1.07
N ASN A 164 -5.99 -16.44 1.13
CA ASN A 164 -5.72 -17.88 1.08
C ASN A 164 -6.42 -18.62 2.22
N ARG A 165 -6.40 -18.07 3.44
CA ARG A 165 -7.10 -18.67 4.59
C ARG A 165 -8.60 -18.79 4.37
N LEU A 166 -9.23 -17.74 3.80
CA LEU A 166 -10.65 -17.77 3.45
C LEU A 166 -10.96 -18.88 2.44
N ILE A 167 -10.14 -19.04 1.40
CA ILE A 167 -10.34 -20.09 0.39
C ILE A 167 -10.06 -21.47 0.98
N LEU A 168 -9.03 -21.63 1.78
CA LEU A 168 -8.73 -22.88 2.48
C LEU A 168 -9.88 -23.31 3.42
N ASP A 169 -10.51 -22.35 4.10
CA ASP A 169 -11.69 -22.61 4.92
C ASP A 169 -12.91 -23.04 4.08
N MET A 170 -13.15 -22.41 2.93
CA MET A 170 -14.18 -22.83 1.98
C MET A 170 -13.92 -24.25 1.46
N ILE A 171 -12.68 -24.59 1.12
CA ILE A 171 -12.28 -25.94 0.69
C ILE A 171 -12.54 -26.96 1.82
N LYS A 172 -12.08 -26.66 3.04
CA LYS A 172 -12.24 -27.52 4.21
C LYS A 172 -13.72 -27.79 4.53
N LYS A 173 -14.57 -26.79 4.38
CA LYS A 173 -16.02 -26.90 4.61
C LYS A 173 -16.78 -27.44 3.41
N ASN A 174 -16.12 -27.76 2.31
CA ASN A 174 -16.72 -28.08 1.02
C ASN A 174 -17.77 -27.05 0.57
N ALA A 175 -17.57 -25.78 0.93
CA ALA A 175 -18.44 -24.71 0.48
C ALA A 175 -18.37 -24.61 -1.05
N PHE A 176 -19.50 -24.36 -1.70
CA PHE A 176 -19.62 -24.29 -3.18
C PHE A 176 -19.10 -25.54 -3.93
N GLY A 177 -18.97 -26.70 -3.26
CA GLY A 177 -18.43 -27.92 -3.85
C GLY A 177 -16.90 -27.89 -4.05
N LEU A 178 -16.17 -27.09 -3.28
CA LEU A 178 -14.73 -26.87 -3.43
C LEU A 178 -13.85 -27.90 -2.73
N GLY A 179 -14.40 -28.89 -2.02
CA GLY A 179 -13.65 -29.85 -1.20
C GLY A 179 -12.57 -30.66 -1.93
N GLY A 180 -12.62 -30.72 -3.26
CA GLY A 180 -11.59 -31.36 -4.07
C GLY A 180 -10.55 -30.40 -4.68
N PHE A 181 -10.64 -29.10 -4.39
CA PHE A 181 -9.72 -28.10 -4.91
C PHE A 181 -8.47 -27.96 -4.02
N LYS A 182 -7.42 -27.38 -4.60
CA LYS A 182 -6.17 -27.06 -3.89
C LYS A 182 -5.76 -25.64 -4.21
N ILE A 183 -5.22 -24.93 -3.21
CA ILE A 183 -4.53 -23.68 -3.45
C ILE A 183 -3.06 -23.98 -3.79
N VAL A 184 -2.54 -23.27 -4.80
CA VAL A 184 -1.12 -23.24 -5.14
C VAL A 184 -0.60 -21.89 -4.66
N GLU A 185 0.04 -21.89 -3.51
CA GLU A 185 0.54 -20.66 -2.87
C GLU A 185 1.87 -20.21 -3.48
N SER A 186 2.04 -18.91 -3.66
CA SER A 186 3.26 -18.28 -4.17
C SER A 186 3.28 -16.82 -3.73
N SER A 187 4.30 -16.03 -4.11
CA SER A 187 4.19 -14.56 -4.06
C SER A 187 3.17 -14.05 -5.08
N GLU A 188 2.70 -12.81 -4.96
CA GLU A 188 1.82 -12.21 -5.97
C GLU A 188 2.40 -12.33 -7.39
N ALA A 189 3.66 -11.94 -7.58
CA ALA A 189 4.35 -12.05 -8.88
C ALA A 189 4.47 -13.50 -9.36
N GLY A 190 4.73 -14.43 -8.44
CA GLY A 190 4.76 -15.87 -8.73
C GLY A 190 3.40 -16.41 -9.12
N MET A 191 2.35 -16.00 -8.43
CA MET A 191 0.97 -16.35 -8.75
C MET A 191 0.59 -15.85 -10.15
N VAL A 192 0.80 -14.59 -10.46
CA VAL A 192 0.52 -14.01 -11.80
C VAL A 192 1.28 -14.78 -12.89
N SER A 193 2.56 -15.09 -12.65
CA SER A 193 3.36 -15.88 -13.60
C SER A 193 2.81 -17.29 -13.83
N GLN A 194 2.25 -17.94 -12.80
CA GLN A 194 1.61 -19.24 -12.92
C GLN A 194 0.28 -19.14 -13.68
N VAL A 195 -0.53 -18.12 -13.40
CA VAL A 195 -1.79 -17.87 -14.12
C VAL A 195 -1.53 -17.63 -15.61
N VAL A 196 -0.58 -16.78 -15.96
CA VAL A 196 -0.20 -16.51 -17.37
C VAL A 196 0.20 -17.79 -18.11
N ARG A 197 0.88 -18.73 -17.44
CA ARG A 197 1.22 -20.02 -18.05
C ARG A 197 0.04 -21.00 -18.13
N ALA A 198 -0.93 -20.86 -17.25
CA ALA A 198 -2.10 -21.76 -17.20
C ALA A 198 -3.25 -21.32 -18.14
N VAL A 199 -3.26 -20.06 -18.55
CA VAL A 199 -4.26 -19.49 -19.46
C VAL A 199 -3.71 -19.59 -20.89
N PRO A 200 -4.42 -20.27 -21.82
CA PRO A 200 -3.99 -20.43 -23.22
C PRO A 200 -3.97 -19.11 -23.99
#